data_edd5e39ccccd65249ed34a78b408bd55
#
_entry.id   edd5e39ccccd65249ed34a78b408bd55
#
_cell.length_a   1.000
_cell.length_b   1.000
_cell.length_c   1.000
_cell.angle_alpha   90.00
_cell.angle_beta   90.00
_cell.angle_gamma   90.00
#
_symmetry.space_group_name_H-M   'P 1'
#
loop_
_entity.id
_entity.type
_entity.pdbx_description
1 polymer ?
#
loop_
_entity_poly.entity_id
_entity_poly.type
_entity_poly.pdbx_seq_one_letter_code
_entity_poly.pdbx_strand_id
1 'polypeptide(L)'
;MVKKKSIFTQELIVGIVLIALYLVFRTISADFGKYTTFLSMMDISYYYALMAIGVAFPLITGGVDLSIGTGMICYALAGGCLIRFYNVPTGVAMLVSILFGVGIGLANGVLISVMGLPPFLATLCTCMITRGLGSVVTGSFAIPWPTAKQPNGWFHSIFKITLADKTKLPLGLLWIILLTLLMQFVLAHTRFGRYTIAIGSNKEAAILSGINVKFYHVMVYMVSGLFAGLAAIAYAAVIKTVQPGTGAGMELDAIGGAIVGGVSASGGYGTIYGTVIGAYVILVLKQGLPYIGFNANMQQIITGFVLIGAVTIDIVKRKVIK
;
A
#
# COMPACT_ATOMS: atom_id res chain seq x y z
N MET A 1 15.04 -2.23 28.86
CA MET A 1 15.93 -2.39 27.68
C MET A 1 15.26 -3.37 26.71
N VAL A 2 14.53 -2.90 25.70
CA VAL A 2 13.86 -3.76 24.69
C VAL A 2 14.95 -4.24 23.73
N LYS A 3 15.09 -5.55 23.61
CA LYS A 3 16.08 -6.22 22.76
C LYS A 3 16.02 -5.72 21.30
N LYS A 4 16.91 -4.80 20.93
CA LYS A 4 17.15 -4.32 19.55
C LYS A 4 17.49 -5.44 18.53
N LYS A 5 17.82 -6.65 19.04
CA LYS A 5 18.24 -7.81 18.21
C LYS A 5 17.11 -8.53 17.46
N SER A 6 15.83 -8.42 17.90
CA SER A 6 14.74 -9.20 17.26
C SER A 6 14.20 -8.55 15.98
N ILE A 7 14.29 -7.22 15.86
CA ILE A 7 13.73 -6.45 14.72
C ILE A 7 14.51 -6.75 13.44
N PHE A 8 15.85 -6.67 13.51
CA PHE A 8 16.72 -6.93 12.37
C PHE A 8 16.63 -8.39 11.87
N THR A 9 16.39 -9.33 12.79
CA THR A 9 16.19 -10.75 12.44
C THR A 9 14.90 -11.00 11.66
N GLN A 10 13.80 -10.29 11.93
CA GLN A 10 12.52 -10.52 11.23
C GLN A 10 12.56 -10.00 9.80
N GLU A 11 13.05 -8.79 9.58
CA GLU A 11 13.23 -8.22 8.24
C GLU A 11 14.17 -9.08 7.37
N LEU A 12 15.23 -9.61 7.98
CA LEU A 12 16.18 -10.49 7.29
C LEU A 12 15.52 -11.83 6.91
N ILE A 13 14.72 -12.42 7.79
CA ILE A 13 13.97 -13.65 7.50
C ILE A 13 13.00 -13.41 6.34
N VAL A 14 12.22 -12.33 6.36
CA VAL A 14 11.27 -12.01 5.30
C VAL A 14 11.99 -11.72 3.98
N GLY A 15 13.17 -11.07 4.04
CA GLY A 15 14.03 -10.87 2.87
C GLY A 15 14.55 -12.19 2.27
N ILE A 16 14.96 -13.13 3.11
CA ILE A 16 15.37 -14.48 2.67
C ILE A 16 14.17 -15.20 2.02
N VAL A 17 12.99 -15.13 2.62
CA VAL A 17 11.76 -15.71 2.05
C VAL A 17 11.45 -15.10 0.69
N LEU A 18 11.59 -13.79 0.51
CA LEU A 18 11.39 -13.10 -0.76
C LEU A 18 12.33 -13.65 -1.84
N ILE A 19 13.64 -13.73 -1.52
CA ILE A 19 14.65 -14.24 -2.45
C ILE A 19 14.39 -15.72 -2.78
N ALA A 20 14.11 -16.52 -1.77
CA ALA A 20 13.82 -17.96 -1.96
C ALA A 20 12.59 -18.15 -2.87
N LEU A 21 11.51 -17.40 -2.62
CA LEU A 21 10.29 -17.47 -3.42
C LEU A 21 10.54 -17.06 -4.88
N TYR A 22 11.29 -15.98 -5.10
CA TYR A 22 11.68 -15.56 -6.46
C TYR A 22 12.50 -16.63 -7.17
N LEU A 23 13.49 -17.23 -6.50
CA LEU A 23 14.32 -18.28 -7.06
C LEU A 23 13.51 -19.54 -7.39
N VAL A 24 12.56 -19.93 -6.53
CA VAL A 24 11.66 -21.08 -6.79
C VAL A 24 10.86 -20.84 -8.07
N PHE A 25 10.21 -19.69 -8.24
CA PHE A 25 9.46 -19.41 -9.47
C PHE A 25 10.37 -19.36 -10.70
N ARG A 26 11.57 -18.79 -10.58
CA ARG A 26 12.54 -18.73 -11.66
C ARG A 26 13.06 -20.12 -12.09
N THR A 27 13.22 -21.06 -11.16
CA THR A 27 13.67 -22.43 -11.48
C THR A 27 12.55 -23.26 -12.13
N ILE A 28 11.29 -23.03 -11.75
CA ILE A 28 10.14 -23.74 -12.33
C ILE A 28 9.79 -23.18 -13.71
N SER A 29 9.88 -21.86 -13.90
CA SER A 29 9.51 -21.21 -15.17
C SER A 29 10.61 -20.26 -15.64
N ALA A 30 11.23 -20.59 -16.80
CA ALA A 30 12.23 -19.74 -17.44
C ALA A 30 11.66 -18.34 -17.81
N ASP A 31 10.38 -18.27 -18.15
CA ASP A 31 9.71 -17.01 -18.51
C ASP A 31 9.59 -16.05 -17.32
N PHE A 32 9.48 -16.58 -16.10
CA PHE A 32 9.48 -15.76 -14.89
C PHE A 32 10.82 -15.04 -14.68
N GLY A 33 11.92 -15.65 -15.09
CA GLY A 33 13.28 -15.06 -14.99
C GLY A 33 13.63 -14.02 -16.07
N LYS A 34 12.75 -13.77 -17.05
CA LYS A 34 13.00 -12.79 -18.11
C LYS A 34 13.00 -11.36 -17.57
N TYR A 35 13.86 -10.50 -18.15
CA TYR A 35 13.90 -9.07 -17.77
C TYR A 35 12.57 -8.35 -17.98
N THR A 36 11.81 -8.72 -19.01
CA THR A 36 10.47 -8.18 -19.27
C THR A 36 9.50 -8.51 -18.14
N THR A 37 9.53 -9.72 -17.59
CA THR A 37 8.72 -10.15 -16.45
C THR A 37 9.13 -9.40 -15.18
N PHE A 38 10.43 -9.26 -14.94
CA PHE A 38 10.95 -8.45 -13.84
C PHE A 38 10.45 -7.01 -13.93
N LEU A 39 10.52 -6.36 -15.10
CA LEU A 39 10.01 -5.01 -15.29
C LEU A 39 8.50 -4.92 -15.03
N SER A 40 7.72 -5.90 -15.49
CA SER A 40 6.27 -5.93 -15.23
C SER A 40 5.96 -6.09 -13.74
N MET A 41 6.74 -6.90 -13.03
CA MET A 41 6.65 -7.01 -11.57
C MET A 41 6.96 -5.67 -10.89
N MET A 42 8.03 -5.00 -11.31
CA MET A 42 8.40 -3.69 -10.74
C MET A 42 7.30 -2.65 -10.99
N ASP A 43 6.73 -2.59 -12.19
CA ASP A 43 5.62 -1.69 -12.49
C ASP A 43 4.43 -1.88 -11.52
N ILE A 44 4.02 -3.12 -11.29
CA ILE A 44 2.93 -3.46 -10.38
C ILE A 44 3.31 -3.16 -8.92
N SER A 45 4.57 -3.37 -8.55
CA SER A 45 5.05 -3.15 -7.19
C SER A 45 4.87 -1.72 -6.70
N TYR A 46 4.88 -0.72 -7.60
CA TYR A 46 4.84 0.68 -7.18
C TYR A 46 3.59 1.01 -6.38
N TYR A 47 2.41 0.69 -6.89
CA TYR A 47 1.18 1.00 -6.17
C TYR A 47 0.93 0.07 -4.99
N TYR A 48 1.35 -1.21 -5.05
CA TYR A 48 1.25 -2.11 -3.90
C TYR A 48 2.14 -1.68 -2.74
N ALA A 49 3.41 -1.33 -3.00
CA ALA A 49 4.33 -0.86 -1.98
C ALA A 49 3.88 0.47 -1.35
N LEU A 50 3.36 1.41 -2.16
CA LEU A 50 2.81 2.67 -1.66
C LEU A 50 1.61 2.42 -0.74
N MET A 51 0.66 1.57 -1.14
CA MET A 51 -0.47 1.20 -0.28
C MET A 51 0.01 0.54 1.02
N ALA A 52 0.99 -0.37 0.94
CA ALA A 52 1.52 -1.04 2.12
C ALA A 52 2.17 -0.05 3.11
N ILE A 53 2.96 0.92 2.63
CA ILE A 53 3.52 1.99 3.45
C ILE A 53 2.39 2.78 4.14
N GLY A 54 1.35 3.14 3.40
CA GLY A 54 0.21 3.89 3.94
C GLY A 54 -0.51 3.14 5.04
N VAL A 55 -0.90 1.88 4.80
CA VAL A 55 -1.68 1.07 5.74
C VAL A 55 -0.87 0.61 6.96
N ALA A 56 0.46 0.66 6.91
CA ALA A 56 1.30 0.31 8.05
C ALA A 56 1.03 1.20 9.27
N PHE A 57 0.75 2.49 9.08
CA PHE A 57 0.50 3.42 10.18
C PHE A 57 -0.80 3.13 10.94
N PRO A 58 -1.97 2.97 10.28
CA PRO A 58 -3.17 2.47 10.95
C PRO A 58 -2.94 1.15 11.68
N LEU A 59 -2.29 0.17 11.04
CA LEU A 59 -1.99 -1.13 11.66
C LEU A 59 -1.14 -0.98 12.93
N ILE A 60 -0.10 -0.13 12.92
CA ILE A 60 0.74 0.13 14.09
C ILE A 60 -0.08 0.73 15.25
N THR A 61 -1.16 1.48 14.98
CA THR A 61 -2.06 1.97 16.04
C THR A 61 -3.12 0.95 16.48
N GLY A 62 -3.12 -0.25 15.92
CA GLY A 62 -4.13 -1.28 16.17
C GLY A 62 -5.42 -1.09 15.36
N GLY A 63 -5.42 -0.18 14.39
CA GLY A 63 -6.52 0.02 13.43
C GLY A 63 -6.23 -0.64 12.08
N VAL A 64 -7.25 -0.66 11.21
CA VAL A 64 -7.13 -1.15 9.84
C VAL A 64 -7.73 -0.11 8.90
N ASP A 65 -7.13 0.08 7.72
CA ASP A 65 -7.71 0.89 6.66
C ASP A 65 -8.01 0.03 5.43
N LEU A 66 -9.30 -0.31 5.29
CA LEU A 66 -9.80 -1.08 4.15
C LEU A 66 -10.18 -0.19 2.96
N SER A 67 -10.16 1.13 3.11
CA SER A 67 -10.53 2.04 2.04
C SER A 67 -9.42 2.27 1.01
N ILE A 68 -8.19 1.83 1.30
CA ILE A 68 -7.00 2.18 0.54
C ILE A 68 -7.01 1.61 -0.89
N GLY A 69 -7.56 0.40 -1.11
CA GLY A 69 -7.59 -0.25 -2.42
C GLY A 69 -8.59 0.39 -3.39
N THR A 70 -9.86 0.44 -3.01
CA THR A 70 -10.92 1.07 -3.82
C THR A 70 -10.76 2.59 -3.86
N GLY A 71 -10.24 3.20 -2.79
CA GLY A 71 -9.87 4.60 -2.72
C GLY A 71 -8.84 4.97 -3.78
N MET A 72 -7.75 4.22 -3.88
CA MET A 72 -6.73 4.40 -4.91
C MET A 72 -7.36 4.50 -6.32
N ILE A 73 -8.25 3.56 -6.66
CA ILE A 73 -8.96 3.57 -7.95
C ILE A 73 -9.86 4.80 -8.10
N CYS A 74 -10.63 5.14 -7.06
CA CYS A 74 -11.50 6.32 -7.07
C CYS A 74 -10.71 7.61 -7.30
N TYR A 75 -9.56 7.77 -6.63
CA TYR A 75 -8.71 8.96 -6.77
C TYR A 75 -8.08 9.04 -8.16
N ALA A 76 -7.65 7.89 -8.72
CA ALA A 76 -7.16 7.82 -10.09
C ALA A 76 -8.26 8.14 -11.12
N LEU A 77 -9.50 7.70 -10.89
CA LEU A 77 -10.64 8.04 -11.74
C LEU A 77 -10.95 9.55 -11.67
N ALA A 78 -10.96 10.14 -10.47
CA ALA A 78 -11.20 11.57 -10.29
C ALA A 78 -10.16 12.41 -11.05
N GLY A 79 -8.85 12.11 -10.90
CA GLY A 79 -7.79 12.77 -11.65
C GLY A 79 -7.92 12.58 -13.15
N GLY A 80 -8.21 11.36 -13.60
CA GLY A 80 -8.42 11.05 -15.02
C GLY A 80 -9.63 11.78 -15.64
N CYS A 81 -10.73 11.92 -14.90
CA CYS A 81 -11.89 12.71 -15.31
C CYS A 81 -11.54 14.19 -15.50
N LEU A 82 -10.76 14.78 -14.59
CA LEU A 82 -10.32 16.17 -14.71
C LEU A 82 -9.49 16.39 -15.98
N ILE A 83 -8.61 15.46 -16.32
CA ILE A 83 -7.82 15.55 -17.55
C ILE A 83 -8.72 15.40 -18.78
N ARG A 84 -9.59 14.36 -18.78
CA ARG A 84 -10.37 13.98 -19.96
C ARG A 84 -11.49 14.95 -20.29
N PHE A 85 -12.26 15.37 -19.29
CA PHE A 85 -13.48 16.16 -19.50
C PHE A 85 -13.27 17.66 -19.33
N TYR A 86 -12.29 18.07 -18.54
CA TYR A 86 -12.04 19.47 -18.22
C TYR A 86 -10.68 19.99 -18.73
N ASN A 87 -9.91 19.16 -19.45
CA ASN A 87 -8.57 19.50 -19.98
C ASN A 87 -7.61 20.06 -18.91
N VAL A 88 -7.76 19.63 -17.67
CA VAL A 88 -6.89 20.05 -16.55
C VAL A 88 -5.48 19.49 -16.77
N PRO A 89 -4.42 20.29 -16.55
CA PRO A 89 -3.03 19.81 -16.64
C PRO A 89 -2.79 18.60 -15.74
N THR A 90 -2.04 17.60 -16.24
CA THR A 90 -1.81 16.33 -15.51
C THR A 90 -1.26 16.53 -14.12
N GLY A 91 -0.33 17.49 -13.92
CA GLY A 91 0.22 17.79 -12.59
C GLY A 91 -0.84 18.23 -11.58
N VAL A 92 -1.82 19.04 -12.01
CA VAL A 92 -2.94 19.47 -11.16
C VAL A 92 -3.87 18.28 -10.85
N ALA A 93 -4.17 17.45 -11.85
CA ALA A 93 -4.98 16.26 -11.67
C ALA A 93 -4.33 15.26 -10.69
N MET A 94 -3.01 15.10 -10.76
CA MET A 94 -2.24 14.30 -9.81
C MET A 94 -2.36 14.86 -8.37
N LEU A 95 -2.21 16.17 -8.22
CA LEU A 95 -2.35 16.84 -6.92
C LEU A 95 -3.77 16.64 -6.36
N VAL A 96 -4.81 16.78 -7.18
CA VAL A 96 -6.20 16.55 -6.76
C VAL A 96 -6.41 15.09 -6.35
N SER A 97 -5.84 14.12 -7.06
CA SER A 97 -5.90 12.70 -6.67
C SER A 97 -5.27 12.47 -5.28
N ILE A 98 -4.13 13.09 -5.00
CA ILE A 98 -3.47 13.00 -3.69
C ILE A 98 -4.32 13.66 -2.60
N LEU A 99 -4.79 14.89 -2.84
CA LEU A 99 -5.60 15.65 -1.87
C LEU A 99 -6.93 14.95 -1.59
N PHE A 100 -7.52 14.30 -2.59
CA PHE A 100 -8.73 13.50 -2.40
C PHE A 100 -8.45 12.31 -1.47
N GLY A 101 -7.33 11.63 -1.67
CA GLY A 101 -6.89 10.56 -0.76
C GLY A 101 -6.71 11.06 0.68
N VAL A 102 -6.01 12.19 0.87
CA VAL A 102 -5.85 12.82 2.19
C VAL A 102 -7.21 13.18 2.81
N GLY A 103 -8.15 13.71 2.01
CA GLY A 103 -9.51 14.07 2.45
C GLY A 103 -10.30 12.85 2.94
N ILE A 104 -10.23 11.73 2.23
CA ILE A 104 -10.88 10.48 2.66
C ILE A 104 -10.17 9.92 3.91
N GLY A 105 -8.84 9.99 3.97
CA GLY A 105 -8.09 9.63 5.18
C GLY A 105 -8.47 10.49 6.38
N LEU A 106 -8.65 11.80 6.18
CA LEU A 106 -9.16 12.71 7.21
C LEU A 106 -10.57 12.29 7.68
N ALA A 107 -11.47 11.99 6.74
CA ALA A 107 -12.82 11.53 7.06
C ALA A 107 -12.79 10.25 7.90
N ASN A 108 -12.02 9.23 7.48
CA ASN A 108 -11.82 8.00 8.25
C ASN A 108 -11.27 8.29 9.66
N GLY A 109 -10.24 9.11 9.74
CA GLY A 109 -9.63 9.50 11.00
C GLY A 109 -10.62 10.18 11.96
N VAL A 110 -11.49 11.07 11.46
CA VAL A 110 -12.54 11.73 12.24
C VAL A 110 -13.61 10.73 12.67
N LEU A 111 -14.14 9.91 11.76
CA LEU A 111 -15.13 8.88 12.08
C LEU A 111 -14.64 7.95 13.20
N ILE A 112 -13.37 7.54 13.15
CA ILE A 112 -12.80 6.60 14.11
C ILE A 112 -12.46 7.27 15.45
N SER A 113 -11.77 8.41 15.41
CA SER A 113 -11.19 8.99 16.62
C SER A 113 -12.08 10.01 17.32
N VAL A 114 -12.95 10.70 16.58
CA VAL A 114 -13.86 11.71 17.15
C VAL A 114 -15.24 11.11 17.39
N MET A 115 -15.79 10.41 16.39
CA MET A 115 -17.11 9.79 16.49
C MET A 115 -17.10 8.40 17.15
N GLY A 116 -15.92 7.78 17.33
CA GLY A 116 -15.78 6.52 18.05
C GLY A 116 -16.17 5.27 17.26
N LEU A 117 -16.30 5.36 15.94
CA LEU A 117 -16.59 4.18 15.13
C LEU A 117 -15.42 3.16 15.16
N PRO A 118 -15.74 1.85 15.17
CA PRO A 118 -14.70 0.83 14.99
C PRO A 118 -13.94 1.04 13.67
N PRO A 119 -12.58 0.98 13.67
CA PRO A 119 -11.78 1.23 12.47
C PRO A 119 -12.19 0.39 11.26
N PHE A 120 -12.41 -0.90 11.48
CA PHE A 120 -12.87 -1.83 10.45
C PHE A 120 -14.17 -1.36 9.79
N LEU A 121 -15.17 -1.00 10.60
CA LEU A 121 -16.49 -0.57 10.08
C LEU A 121 -16.40 0.74 9.32
N ALA A 122 -15.73 1.76 9.88
CA ALA A 122 -15.58 3.06 9.25
C ALA A 122 -14.89 2.95 7.87
N THR A 123 -13.77 2.24 7.81
CA THR A 123 -13.00 2.11 6.56
C THR A 123 -13.65 1.16 5.55
N LEU A 124 -14.39 0.15 6.00
CA LEU A 124 -15.21 -0.69 5.12
C LEU A 124 -16.33 0.12 4.45
N CYS A 125 -17.06 0.94 5.22
CA CYS A 125 -18.08 1.81 4.67
C CYS A 125 -17.47 2.79 3.64
N THR A 126 -16.33 3.39 3.96
CA THR A 126 -15.62 4.30 3.06
C THR A 126 -15.10 3.57 1.81
N CYS A 127 -14.67 2.30 1.94
CA CYS A 127 -14.33 1.43 0.81
C CYS A 127 -15.53 1.27 -0.15
N MET A 128 -16.73 1.01 0.39
CA MET A 128 -17.94 0.92 -0.43
C MET A 128 -18.32 2.25 -1.08
N ILE A 129 -18.21 3.36 -0.33
CA ILE A 129 -18.48 4.70 -0.83
C ILE A 129 -17.53 5.07 -1.97
N THR A 130 -16.22 4.90 -1.80
CA THR A 130 -15.23 5.23 -2.84
C THR A 130 -15.40 4.38 -4.09
N ARG A 131 -15.73 3.09 -3.92
CA ARG A 131 -16.05 2.20 -5.05
C ARG A 131 -17.28 2.69 -5.81
N GLY A 132 -18.35 3.07 -5.12
CA GLY A 132 -19.57 3.59 -5.70
C GLY A 132 -19.36 4.96 -6.39
N LEU A 133 -18.66 5.88 -5.72
CA LEU A 133 -18.34 7.20 -6.26
C LEU A 133 -17.54 7.11 -7.57
N GLY A 134 -16.52 6.25 -7.63
CA GLY A 134 -15.76 6.03 -8.86
C GLY A 134 -16.64 5.58 -10.02
N SER A 135 -17.62 4.72 -9.79
CA SER A 135 -18.57 4.25 -10.81
C SER A 135 -19.56 5.34 -11.23
N VAL A 136 -20.12 6.08 -10.27
CA VAL A 136 -21.10 7.14 -10.53
C VAL A 136 -20.49 8.29 -11.33
N VAL A 137 -19.32 8.80 -10.89
CA VAL A 137 -18.65 9.95 -11.54
C VAL A 137 -18.24 9.63 -12.99
N THR A 138 -17.92 8.38 -13.27
CA THR A 138 -17.48 7.95 -14.61
C THR A 138 -18.61 7.39 -15.49
N GLY A 139 -19.84 7.28 -14.97
CA GLY A 139 -20.92 6.55 -15.64
C GLY A 139 -20.59 5.07 -15.87
N SER A 140 -19.75 4.50 -15.00
CA SER A 140 -19.19 3.14 -15.10
C SER A 140 -18.26 2.90 -16.30
N PHE A 141 -17.85 3.96 -16.99
CA PHE A 141 -16.86 3.85 -18.08
C PHE A 141 -15.43 3.92 -17.56
N ALA A 142 -14.55 3.20 -18.24
CA ALA A 142 -13.12 3.28 -17.97
C ALA A 142 -12.55 4.63 -18.42
N ILE A 143 -11.67 5.20 -17.61
CA ILE A 143 -11.04 6.51 -17.85
C ILE A 143 -9.59 6.32 -18.25
N PRO A 144 -9.21 6.64 -19.50
CA PRO A 144 -7.82 6.62 -19.91
C PRO A 144 -7.07 7.84 -19.36
N TRP A 145 -5.87 7.61 -18.88
CA TRP A 145 -4.88 8.65 -18.61
C TRP A 145 -4.02 8.92 -19.84
N PRO A 146 -3.41 10.11 -19.98
CA PRO A 146 -2.52 10.41 -21.10
C PRO A 146 -1.42 9.36 -21.23
N THR A 147 -1.16 8.91 -22.45
CA THR A 147 -0.06 7.98 -22.73
C THR A 147 1.28 8.71 -22.79
N ALA A 148 2.39 8.01 -22.61
CA ALA A 148 3.74 8.60 -22.65
C ALA A 148 4.09 9.32 -23.97
N LYS A 149 3.33 9.05 -25.05
CA LYS A 149 3.51 9.71 -26.36
C LYS A 149 2.74 11.05 -26.48
N GLN A 150 1.85 11.35 -25.56
CA GLN A 150 1.07 12.58 -25.54
C GLN A 150 1.77 13.67 -24.72
N PRO A 151 1.56 14.97 -25.04
CA PRO A 151 2.22 16.08 -24.30
C PRO A 151 2.03 16.03 -22.78
N ASN A 152 0.85 15.61 -22.34
CA ASN A 152 0.49 15.49 -20.92
C ASN A 152 0.91 14.14 -20.30
N GLY A 153 1.61 13.26 -21.04
CA GLY A 153 2.06 11.94 -20.60
C GLY A 153 3.43 11.92 -19.89
N TRP A 154 4.03 13.07 -19.63
CA TRP A 154 5.34 13.19 -19.00
C TRP A 154 5.45 12.47 -17.64
N PHE A 155 4.34 12.29 -16.92
CA PHE A 155 4.32 11.67 -15.60
C PHE A 155 4.74 10.19 -15.63
N HIS A 156 4.65 9.51 -16.78
CA HIS A 156 5.16 8.14 -16.92
C HIS A 156 6.67 8.07 -16.70
N SER A 157 7.42 9.14 -17.03
CA SER A 157 8.88 9.19 -16.83
C SER A 157 9.27 9.20 -15.36
N ILE A 158 8.37 9.57 -14.44
CA ILE A 158 8.56 9.46 -12.98
C ILE A 158 8.78 8.01 -12.58
N PHE A 159 8.09 7.07 -13.24
CA PHE A 159 8.12 5.65 -12.89
C PHE A 159 9.02 4.82 -13.81
N LYS A 160 9.20 5.24 -15.07
CA LYS A 160 9.96 4.47 -16.05
C LYS A 160 10.63 5.39 -17.06
N ILE A 161 11.96 5.24 -17.23
CA ILE A 161 12.71 5.90 -18.30
C ILE A 161 13.13 4.86 -19.34
N THR A 162 13.07 5.24 -20.61
CA THR A 162 13.61 4.45 -21.73
C THR A 162 14.92 5.09 -22.16
N LEU A 163 16.02 4.33 -22.07
CA LEU A 163 17.34 4.75 -22.53
C LEU A 163 17.44 4.73 -24.07
N ALA A 164 18.50 5.31 -24.61
CA ALA A 164 18.74 5.39 -26.04
C ALA A 164 18.83 4.00 -26.73
N ASP A 165 19.30 3.00 -26.02
CA ASP A 165 19.37 1.58 -26.44
C ASP A 165 18.03 0.84 -26.31
N LYS A 166 16.92 1.53 -26.06
CA LYS A 166 15.57 1.01 -25.80
C LYS A 166 15.44 0.20 -24.51
N THR A 167 16.45 0.13 -23.66
CA THR A 167 16.36 -0.49 -22.33
C THR A 167 15.47 0.39 -21.44
N LYS A 168 14.53 -0.24 -20.74
CA LYS A 168 13.62 0.44 -19.80
C LYS A 168 14.15 0.30 -18.38
N LEU A 169 14.33 1.41 -17.68
CA LEU A 169 14.73 1.41 -16.28
C LEU A 169 13.53 1.71 -15.38
N PRO A 170 13.31 0.89 -14.32
CA PRO A 170 12.21 1.05 -13.38
C PRO A 170 12.52 2.11 -12.32
N LEU A 171 12.40 3.40 -12.67
CA LEU A 171 12.66 4.52 -11.75
C LEU A 171 11.71 4.55 -10.55
N GLY A 172 10.51 3.98 -10.68
CA GLY A 172 9.57 3.87 -9.58
C GLY A 172 10.17 3.16 -8.36
N LEU A 173 11.11 2.24 -8.56
CA LEU A 173 11.86 1.60 -7.48
C LEU A 173 12.64 2.60 -6.63
N LEU A 174 13.28 3.59 -7.27
CA LEU A 174 14.01 4.64 -6.55
C LEU A 174 13.07 5.43 -5.62
N TRP A 175 11.88 5.77 -6.12
CA TRP A 175 10.87 6.46 -5.32
C TRP A 175 10.37 5.61 -4.15
N ILE A 176 10.13 4.31 -4.36
CA ILE A 176 9.76 3.40 -3.29
C ILE A 176 10.84 3.32 -2.21
N ILE A 177 12.11 3.19 -2.62
CA ILE A 177 13.24 3.19 -1.68
C ILE A 177 13.29 4.51 -0.91
N LEU A 178 13.23 5.65 -1.60
CA LEU A 178 13.29 6.97 -0.98
C LEU A 178 12.14 7.18 0.03
N LEU A 179 10.91 6.84 -0.37
CA LEU A 179 9.74 6.95 0.50
C LEU A 179 9.78 5.97 1.67
N THR A 180 10.31 4.77 1.46
CA THR A 180 10.54 3.79 2.53
C THR A 180 11.52 4.32 3.57
N LEU A 181 12.66 4.87 3.13
CA LEU A 181 13.66 5.49 4.01
C LEU A 181 13.07 6.68 4.77
N LEU A 182 12.36 7.56 4.06
CA LEU A 182 11.72 8.73 4.64
C LEU A 182 10.69 8.34 5.71
N MET A 183 9.77 7.41 5.38
CA MET A 183 8.72 7.03 6.30
C MET A 183 9.22 6.17 7.47
N GLN A 184 10.29 5.39 7.25
CA GLN A 184 10.98 4.72 8.34
C GLN A 184 11.65 5.73 9.27
N PHE A 185 12.29 6.77 8.72
CA PHE A 185 12.85 7.86 9.52
C PHE A 185 11.74 8.57 10.33
N VAL A 186 10.61 8.89 9.68
CA VAL A 186 9.43 9.47 10.36
C VAL A 186 8.96 8.58 11.51
N LEU A 187 8.83 7.28 11.27
CA LEU A 187 8.36 6.33 12.27
C LEU A 187 9.36 6.20 13.46
N ALA A 188 10.66 6.13 13.17
CA ALA A 188 11.68 5.86 14.19
C ALA A 188 12.11 7.11 14.97
N HIS A 189 12.17 8.29 14.32
CA HIS A 189 12.88 9.45 14.87
C HIS A 189 11.97 10.65 15.17
N THR A 190 10.72 10.68 14.69
CA THR A 190 9.81 11.82 14.95
C THR A 190 8.89 11.58 16.15
N ARG A 191 8.29 12.67 16.67
CA ARG A 191 7.24 12.57 17.70
C ARG A 191 6.02 11.82 17.15
N PHE A 192 5.67 12.03 15.89
CA PHE A 192 4.56 11.35 15.23
C PHE A 192 4.73 9.83 15.27
N GLY A 193 5.88 9.31 14.85
CA GLY A 193 6.14 7.87 14.86
C GLY A 193 6.16 7.27 16.27
N ARG A 194 6.84 7.92 17.21
CA ARG A 194 6.88 7.45 18.61
C ARG A 194 5.48 7.39 19.25
N TYR A 195 4.64 8.39 19.00
CA TYR A 195 3.28 8.41 19.54
C TYR A 195 2.37 7.39 18.85
N THR A 196 2.55 7.17 17.53
CA THR A 196 1.86 6.10 16.79
C THR A 196 2.14 4.73 17.42
N ILE A 197 3.42 4.41 17.72
CA ILE A 197 3.80 3.17 18.37
C ILE A 197 3.26 3.10 19.80
N ALA A 198 3.36 4.20 20.57
CA ALA A 198 2.86 4.25 21.95
C ALA A 198 1.35 4.02 22.03
N ILE A 199 0.57 4.64 21.15
CA ILE A 199 -0.89 4.48 21.06
C ILE A 199 -1.26 3.02 20.77
N GLY A 200 -0.57 2.40 19.82
CA GLY A 200 -0.82 1.00 19.48
C GLY A 200 -0.35 0.00 20.55
N SER A 201 0.65 0.37 21.36
CA SER A 201 1.13 -0.49 22.44
C SER A 201 0.18 -0.50 23.64
N ASN A 202 -0.28 0.68 24.04
CA ASN A 202 -1.29 0.84 25.10
C ASN A 202 -1.93 2.23 24.99
N LYS A 203 -3.15 2.27 24.48
CA LYS A 203 -3.92 3.50 24.29
C LYS A 203 -4.19 4.25 25.58
N GLU A 204 -4.53 3.54 26.66
CA GLU A 204 -4.84 4.15 27.96
C GLU A 204 -3.60 4.79 28.58
N ALA A 205 -2.47 4.07 28.58
CA ALA A 205 -1.20 4.61 29.05
C ALA A 205 -0.75 5.83 28.23
N ALA A 206 -0.98 5.84 26.92
CA ALA A 206 -0.69 6.99 26.06
C ALA A 206 -1.53 8.22 26.46
N ILE A 207 -2.82 8.04 26.76
CA ILE A 207 -3.71 9.13 27.24
C ILE A 207 -3.20 9.66 28.57
N LEU A 208 -2.88 8.78 29.53
CA LEU A 208 -2.35 9.18 30.85
C LEU A 208 -1.01 9.90 30.74
N SER A 209 -0.23 9.62 29.70
CA SER A 209 1.03 10.31 29.38
C SER A 209 0.82 11.66 28.66
N GLY A 210 -0.41 12.15 28.51
CA GLY A 210 -0.74 13.42 27.89
C GLY A 210 -0.70 13.41 26.34
N ILE A 211 -0.65 12.24 25.70
CA ILE A 211 -0.69 12.15 24.25
C ILE A 211 -2.12 12.38 23.75
N ASN A 212 -2.28 13.32 22.81
CA ASN A 212 -3.57 13.54 22.15
C ASN A 212 -3.85 12.43 21.13
N VAL A 213 -4.38 11.31 21.61
CA VAL A 213 -4.65 10.12 20.81
C VAL A 213 -5.60 10.44 19.63
N LYS A 214 -6.61 11.29 19.82
CA LYS A 214 -7.55 11.65 18.75
C LYS A 214 -6.83 12.30 17.58
N PHE A 215 -5.98 13.27 17.85
CA PHE A 215 -5.20 13.99 16.82
C PHE A 215 -4.26 13.03 16.04
N TYR A 216 -3.51 12.19 16.76
CA TYR A 216 -2.57 11.27 16.10
C TYR A 216 -3.28 10.17 15.31
N HIS A 217 -4.43 9.67 15.76
CA HIS A 217 -5.26 8.75 14.97
C HIS A 217 -5.72 9.39 13.66
N VAL A 218 -6.23 10.64 13.69
CA VAL A 218 -6.61 11.36 12.46
C VAL A 218 -5.41 11.45 11.51
N MET A 219 -4.25 11.89 12.02
CA MET A 219 -3.04 12.01 11.19
C MET A 219 -2.60 10.68 10.57
N VAL A 220 -2.71 9.57 11.28
CA VAL A 220 -2.36 8.23 10.81
C VAL A 220 -3.22 7.82 9.61
N TYR A 221 -4.53 8.06 9.65
CA TYR A 221 -5.41 7.79 8.51
C TYR A 221 -5.20 8.79 7.36
N MET A 222 -4.85 10.05 7.65
CA MET A 222 -4.45 11.00 6.59
C MET A 222 -3.18 10.54 5.86
N VAL A 223 -2.21 9.98 6.57
CA VAL A 223 -1.01 9.37 5.95
C VAL A 223 -1.41 8.18 5.08
N SER A 224 -2.31 7.31 5.55
CA SER A 224 -2.83 6.20 4.74
C SER A 224 -3.47 6.71 3.44
N GLY A 225 -4.34 7.72 3.54
CA GLY A 225 -4.98 8.36 2.40
C GLY A 225 -4.01 9.07 1.45
N LEU A 226 -2.95 9.72 1.98
CA LEU A 226 -1.87 10.30 1.18
C LEU A 226 -1.20 9.24 0.31
N PHE A 227 -0.83 8.10 0.91
CA PHE A 227 -0.19 7.02 0.18
C PHE A 227 -1.14 6.31 -0.79
N ALA A 228 -2.45 6.24 -0.50
CA ALA A 228 -3.46 5.80 -1.47
C ALA A 228 -3.55 6.74 -2.67
N GLY A 229 -3.45 8.06 -2.46
CA GLY A 229 -3.38 9.06 -3.53
C GLY A 229 -2.12 8.94 -4.39
N LEU A 230 -0.96 8.71 -3.77
CA LEU A 230 0.30 8.43 -4.49
C LEU A 230 0.20 7.12 -5.28
N ALA A 231 -0.39 6.07 -4.67
CA ALA A 231 -0.63 4.79 -5.33
C ALA A 231 -1.57 4.94 -6.54
N ALA A 232 -2.56 5.84 -6.47
CA ALA A 232 -3.47 6.15 -7.58
C ALA A 232 -2.72 6.65 -8.82
N ILE A 233 -1.72 7.52 -8.63
CA ILE A 233 -0.87 8.03 -9.71
C ILE A 233 0.00 6.92 -10.29
N ALA A 234 0.62 6.11 -9.42
CA ALA A 234 1.42 4.97 -9.85
C ALA A 234 0.58 3.95 -10.62
N TYR A 235 -0.63 3.65 -10.15
CA TYR A 235 -1.60 2.78 -10.83
C TYR A 235 -1.95 3.32 -12.22
N ALA A 236 -2.30 4.61 -12.32
CA ALA A 236 -2.63 5.25 -13.60
C ALA A 236 -1.45 5.23 -14.59
N ALA A 237 -0.21 5.41 -14.10
CA ALA A 237 0.99 5.35 -14.93
C ALA A 237 1.26 3.94 -15.49
N VAL A 238 0.95 2.89 -14.71
CA VAL A 238 1.18 1.49 -15.10
C VAL A 238 0.04 0.96 -15.97
N ILE A 239 -1.21 1.10 -15.51
CA ILE A 239 -2.39 0.50 -16.14
C ILE A 239 -2.94 1.36 -17.28
N LYS A 240 -2.65 2.67 -17.29
CA LYS A 240 -3.02 3.66 -18.32
C LYS A 240 -4.52 3.91 -18.47
N THR A 241 -5.36 2.91 -18.23
CA THR A 241 -6.83 3.02 -18.29
C THR A 241 -7.39 2.50 -16.98
N VAL A 242 -7.96 3.40 -16.20
CA VAL A 242 -8.50 3.09 -14.88
C VAL A 242 -9.96 2.67 -15.04
N GLN A 243 -10.28 1.47 -14.55
CA GLN A 243 -11.62 0.92 -14.65
C GLN A 243 -12.34 1.03 -13.29
N PRO A 244 -13.55 1.62 -13.22
CA PRO A 244 -14.33 1.66 -12.00
C PRO A 244 -14.70 0.24 -11.54
N GLY A 245 -14.88 0.08 -10.22
CA GLY A 245 -15.19 -1.21 -9.61
C GLY A 245 -13.98 -2.13 -9.40
N THR A 246 -12.80 -1.80 -9.93
CA THR A 246 -11.56 -2.50 -9.60
C THR A 246 -10.99 -2.05 -8.26
N GLY A 247 -9.91 -2.68 -7.82
CA GLY A 247 -9.22 -2.31 -6.56
C GLY A 247 -9.72 -3.08 -5.33
N ALA A 248 -10.89 -3.70 -5.37
CA ALA A 248 -11.38 -4.53 -4.27
C ALA A 248 -10.47 -5.75 -4.07
N GLY A 249 -10.03 -5.97 -2.82
CA GLY A 249 -9.07 -7.01 -2.44
C GLY A 249 -7.61 -6.55 -2.46
N MET A 250 -7.26 -5.46 -3.15
CA MET A 250 -5.89 -4.92 -3.14
C MET A 250 -5.49 -4.37 -1.76
N GLU A 251 -6.45 -3.90 -0.98
CA GLU A 251 -6.25 -3.51 0.42
C GLU A 251 -5.77 -4.68 1.28
N LEU A 252 -6.31 -5.88 1.05
CA LEU A 252 -5.90 -7.08 1.77
C LEU A 252 -4.47 -7.51 1.43
N ASP A 253 -4.06 -7.34 0.17
CA ASP A 253 -2.68 -7.59 -0.25
C ASP A 253 -1.70 -6.62 0.43
N ALA A 254 -2.06 -5.33 0.52
CA ALA A 254 -1.24 -4.32 1.17
C ALA A 254 -1.13 -4.55 2.69
N ILE A 255 -2.26 -4.84 3.35
CA ILE A 255 -2.35 -5.20 4.77
C ILE A 255 -1.54 -6.47 5.04
N GLY A 256 -1.77 -7.49 4.20
CA GLY A 256 -1.05 -8.74 4.30
C GLY A 256 0.44 -8.60 4.14
N GLY A 257 0.87 -7.80 3.16
CA GLY A 257 2.27 -7.45 2.98
C GLY A 257 2.86 -6.79 4.23
N ALA A 258 2.14 -5.84 4.85
CA ALA A 258 2.58 -5.20 6.08
C ALA A 258 2.73 -6.19 7.24
N ILE A 259 1.76 -7.11 7.41
CA ILE A 259 1.78 -8.12 8.49
C ILE A 259 2.89 -9.16 8.24
N VAL A 260 3.02 -9.69 7.02
CA VAL A 260 4.12 -10.59 6.62
C VAL A 260 5.46 -9.90 6.86
N GLY A 261 5.55 -8.61 6.58
CA GLY A 261 6.71 -7.77 6.82
C GLY A 261 7.00 -7.49 8.29
N GLY A 262 6.09 -7.87 9.19
CA GLY A 262 6.30 -7.78 10.64
C GLY A 262 5.62 -6.62 11.34
N VAL A 263 4.71 -5.92 10.66
CA VAL A 263 3.79 -5.01 11.35
C VAL A 263 2.77 -5.83 12.11
N SER A 264 2.58 -5.50 13.36
CA SER A 264 1.65 -6.23 14.20
C SER A 264 0.20 -5.91 13.87
N ALA A 265 -0.61 -6.95 13.65
CA ALA A 265 -2.05 -6.83 13.49
C ALA A 265 -2.75 -6.28 14.74
N SER A 266 -2.16 -6.45 15.93
CA SER A 266 -2.70 -5.93 17.20
C SER A 266 -2.13 -4.55 17.58
N GLY A 267 -1.29 -3.95 16.75
CA GLY A 267 -0.66 -2.66 16.99
C GLY A 267 0.61 -2.69 17.85
N GLY A 268 1.18 -1.52 18.08
CA GLY A 268 2.32 -1.26 18.98
C GLY A 268 3.69 -1.60 18.40
N TYR A 269 3.78 -2.16 17.22
CA TYR A 269 5.03 -2.58 16.61
C TYR A 269 4.96 -2.65 15.08
N GLY A 270 6.05 -2.29 14.43
CA GLY A 270 6.21 -2.43 12.98
C GLY A 270 7.37 -1.60 12.46
N THR A 271 7.84 -1.95 11.25
CA THR A 271 8.84 -1.19 10.52
C THR A 271 8.38 -1.01 9.06
N ILE A 272 8.72 0.14 8.47
CA ILE A 272 8.37 0.40 7.07
C ILE A 272 9.25 -0.44 6.13
N TYR A 273 10.50 -0.73 6.51
CA TYR A 273 11.35 -1.65 5.76
C TYR A 273 10.71 -3.03 5.62
N GLY A 274 10.31 -3.61 6.76
CA GLY A 274 9.63 -4.90 6.77
C GLY A 274 8.34 -4.88 5.95
N THR A 275 7.53 -3.83 6.10
CA THR A 275 6.29 -3.64 5.34
C THR A 275 6.52 -3.74 3.84
N VAL A 276 7.51 -3.03 3.31
CA VAL A 276 7.79 -3.02 1.88
C VAL A 276 8.32 -4.38 1.42
N ILE A 277 9.25 -4.99 2.16
CA ILE A 277 9.74 -6.34 1.84
C ILE A 277 8.58 -7.35 1.84
N GLY A 278 7.68 -7.29 2.82
CA GLY A 278 6.51 -8.16 2.90
C GLY A 278 5.50 -7.91 1.75
N ALA A 279 5.32 -6.66 1.32
CA ALA A 279 4.51 -6.35 0.13
C ALA A 279 5.11 -6.99 -1.13
N TYR A 280 6.44 -6.98 -1.27
CA TYR A 280 7.11 -7.70 -2.37
C TYR A 280 6.97 -9.22 -2.27
N VAL A 281 6.91 -9.81 -1.07
CA VAL A 281 6.63 -11.25 -0.90
C VAL A 281 5.25 -11.59 -1.46
N ILE A 282 4.22 -10.82 -1.09
CA ILE A 282 2.84 -11.03 -1.61
C ILE A 282 2.80 -10.81 -3.13
N LEU A 283 3.48 -9.79 -3.63
CA LEU A 283 3.55 -9.49 -5.05
C LEU A 283 4.20 -10.62 -5.85
N VAL A 284 5.38 -11.08 -5.42
CA VAL A 284 6.11 -12.18 -6.09
C VAL A 284 5.29 -13.46 -6.06
N LEU A 285 4.61 -13.74 -4.96
CA LEU A 285 3.68 -14.88 -4.87
C LEU A 285 2.58 -14.76 -5.93
N LYS A 286 1.86 -13.65 -5.98
CA LYS A 286 0.74 -13.44 -6.92
C LYS A 286 1.18 -13.41 -8.38
N GLN A 287 2.33 -12.81 -8.67
CA GLN A 287 2.87 -12.75 -10.04
C GLN A 287 3.53 -14.06 -10.48
N GLY A 288 4.05 -14.86 -9.56
CA GLY A 288 4.69 -16.13 -9.87
C GLY A 288 3.71 -17.29 -10.10
N LEU A 289 2.59 -17.31 -9.36
CA LEU A 289 1.60 -18.40 -9.45
C LEU A 289 1.05 -18.67 -10.87
N PRO A 290 0.76 -17.66 -11.72
CA PRO A 290 0.34 -17.89 -13.10
C PRO A 290 1.38 -18.63 -13.94
N TYR A 291 2.67 -18.39 -13.70
CA TYR A 291 3.77 -19.05 -14.44
C TYR A 291 3.93 -20.54 -14.14
N ILE A 292 3.26 -21.01 -13.09
CA ILE A 292 3.21 -22.43 -12.71
C ILE A 292 1.81 -23.03 -12.90
N GLY A 293 0.93 -22.32 -13.64
CA GLY A 293 -0.38 -22.82 -14.06
C GLY A 293 -1.54 -22.55 -13.12
N PHE A 294 -1.35 -21.75 -12.03
CA PHE A 294 -2.45 -21.39 -11.14
C PHE A 294 -3.26 -20.21 -11.71
N ASN A 295 -4.58 -20.38 -11.73
CA ASN A 295 -5.51 -19.33 -12.12
C ASN A 295 -5.76 -18.29 -11.01
N ALA A 296 -6.48 -17.21 -11.32
CA ALA A 296 -6.75 -16.12 -10.37
C ALA A 296 -7.48 -16.58 -9.09
N ASN A 297 -8.37 -17.58 -9.19
CA ASN A 297 -9.09 -18.09 -8.02
C ASN A 297 -8.14 -18.85 -7.07
N MET A 298 -7.25 -19.66 -7.63
CA MET A 298 -6.21 -20.35 -6.86
C MET A 298 -5.25 -19.35 -6.19
N GLN A 299 -4.88 -18.27 -6.88
CA GLN A 299 -4.07 -17.20 -6.29
C GLN A 299 -4.73 -16.59 -5.06
N GLN A 300 -6.05 -16.33 -5.11
CA GLN A 300 -6.79 -15.79 -3.97
C GLN A 300 -6.79 -16.78 -2.78
N ILE A 301 -7.00 -18.07 -3.03
CA ILE A 301 -6.97 -19.10 -2.00
C ILE A 301 -5.60 -19.16 -1.34
N ILE A 302 -4.52 -19.24 -2.14
CA ILE A 302 -3.14 -19.33 -1.64
C ILE A 302 -2.78 -18.08 -0.85
N THR A 303 -3.10 -16.88 -1.37
CA THR A 303 -2.86 -15.62 -0.67
C THR A 303 -3.60 -15.61 0.68
N GLY A 304 -4.85 -16.06 0.71
CA GLY A 304 -5.62 -16.17 1.96
C GLY A 304 -4.94 -17.07 3.00
N PHE A 305 -4.44 -18.22 2.60
CA PHE A 305 -3.68 -19.09 3.52
C PHE A 305 -2.38 -18.46 4.01
N VAL A 306 -1.66 -17.75 3.15
CA VAL A 306 -0.44 -17.03 3.53
C VAL A 306 -0.76 -15.96 4.57
N LEU A 307 -1.87 -15.21 4.39
CA LEU A 307 -2.30 -14.20 5.34
C LEU A 307 -2.70 -14.79 6.70
N ILE A 308 -3.48 -15.87 6.70
CA ILE A 308 -3.84 -16.59 7.93
C ILE A 308 -2.57 -17.06 8.65
N GLY A 309 -1.63 -17.65 7.92
CA GLY A 309 -0.35 -18.09 8.47
C GLY A 309 0.45 -16.94 9.10
N ALA A 310 0.56 -15.81 8.39
CA ALA A 310 1.29 -14.64 8.87
C ALA A 310 0.68 -14.05 10.17
N VAL A 311 -0.65 -13.89 10.20
CA VAL A 311 -1.37 -13.38 11.38
C VAL A 311 -1.24 -14.36 12.55
N THR A 312 -1.36 -15.66 12.29
CA THR A 312 -1.22 -16.69 13.32
C THR A 312 0.18 -16.67 13.95
N ILE A 313 1.22 -16.55 13.12
CA ILE A 313 2.60 -16.44 13.60
C ILE A 313 2.79 -15.19 14.46
N ASP A 314 2.22 -14.03 14.07
CA ASP A 314 2.29 -12.80 14.86
C ASP A 314 1.65 -12.98 16.25
N ILE A 315 0.45 -13.57 16.29
CA ILE A 315 -0.28 -13.83 17.54
C ILE A 315 0.48 -14.79 18.46
N VAL A 316 0.99 -15.90 17.90
CA VAL A 316 1.74 -16.91 18.68
C VAL A 316 3.03 -16.32 19.25
N LYS A 317 3.81 -15.60 18.45
CA LYS A 317 5.03 -14.92 18.93
C LYS A 317 4.76 -14.00 20.13
N ARG A 318 3.65 -13.28 20.12
CA ARG A 318 3.28 -12.37 21.22
C ARG A 318 2.89 -13.10 22.50
N LYS A 319 2.24 -14.27 22.40
CA LYS A 319 1.90 -15.09 23.57
C LYS A 319 3.13 -15.68 24.24
N VAL A 320 4.18 -15.96 23.46
CA VAL A 320 5.44 -16.54 23.98
C VAL A 320 6.35 -15.47 24.63
N ILE A 321 6.19 -14.20 24.23
CA ILE A 321 7.03 -13.08 24.75
C ILE A 321 6.41 -12.43 26.00
N LYS A 322 5.12 -12.65 26.27
CA LYS A 322 4.46 -12.28 27.54
C LYS A 322 4.68 -13.34 28.59
#